data_0af37331552b0917d66e5ea5512ec7be
#
_entry.id   0af37331552b0917d66e5ea5512ec7be
#
_cell.length_a   1.000
_cell.length_b   1.000
_cell.length_c   1.000
_cell.angle_alpha   90.00
_cell.angle_beta   90.00
_cell.angle_gamma   90.00
#
_symmetry.space_group_name_H-M   'P 1'
#
loop_
_entity.id
_entity.type
_entity.pdbx_description
1 polymer ?
#
loop_
_entity_poly.entity_id
_entity_poly.type
_entity_poly.pdbx_seq_one_letter_code
_entity_poly.pdbx_strand_id
1 'polypeptide(L)'
;MATKPFHYQKPFELGPDTTEYKLITKDYVKTEDWNGHEMLVVDPEALTIIANVASHDCSFMLRREHNEMVAKILHDPEASENDKFVALTMLRNAEIAAKGVLPFCQDTGTSICAAYKGQQVWTGCDDEEKISLGVYKTYTENNLRYSQNAPLTMYDEVNTGCNLPAQIDIHATEGAEYKFLFVAKGGGSANKTYLYQETKAILNKKTLVPFLIEKMKTLGTAACPPYHIAFVIGGTSAEANLAAVKKASVKYYDNLPTTGNEYGRAFRDVELEKELLEAAHNIGLGAQFGGKYFAHDVRVIRLPRHGASCPVGMGVSCSADRNCKAKINKDGLWVEKLDENPGELIPVELRQAGEGEVISIDLNRPMEEVLAELDKYPVATRLSLNGTIIVGRDIAHAKIKERLDAGEPMPDYLKKHPIYYAGPAKKPEGMPSGSFGPTTAGRMDSYVDQFQEAGGSMVMIAKGNRSQQVTDACHKHGGFYLGSIGGPAAILAKNSIKNVELLEYPELGMEAIWKIDVEDFPAFILVDDKGNDFFKQIKPRCPGC
;
A
#
# COMPACT_ATOMS: atom_id res chain seq x y z
N MET A 1 42.08 -25.17 -0.89
CA MET A 1 41.11 -25.17 -2.01
C MET A 1 41.80 -24.60 -3.24
N ALA A 2 41.65 -25.24 -4.39
CA ALA A 2 42.20 -24.67 -5.63
C ALA A 2 41.46 -23.35 -5.97
N THR A 3 42.22 -22.33 -6.38
CA THR A 3 41.65 -21.05 -6.81
C THR A 3 40.90 -21.25 -8.13
N LYS A 4 39.60 -20.88 -8.15
CA LYS A 4 38.84 -20.87 -9.39
C LYS A 4 39.33 -19.74 -10.31
N PRO A 5 39.32 -19.92 -11.63
CA PRO A 5 39.58 -18.81 -12.57
C PRO A 5 38.51 -17.73 -12.38
N PHE A 6 38.88 -16.47 -12.73
CA PHE A 6 37.94 -15.36 -12.72
C PHE A 6 36.75 -15.63 -13.64
N HIS A 7 35.56 -15.51 -13.08
CA HIS A 7 34.30 -15.56 -13.80
C HIS A 7 33.37 -14.49 -13.22
N TYR A 8 32.94 -13.56 -14.05
CA TYR A 8 31.97 -12.54 -13.62
C TYR A 8 30.55 -13.05 -13.82
N GLN A 9 29.76 -13.00 -12.75
CA GLN A 9 28.34 -13.33 -12.74
C GLN A 9 27.55 -12.13 -12.24
N LYS A 10 26.64 -11.60 -13.07
CA LYS A 10 25.63 -10.64 -12.60
C LYS A 10 24.68 -11.35 -11.64
N PRO A 11 24.50 -10.87 -10.38
CA PRO A 11 23.59 -11.53 -9.44
C PRO A 11 22.15 -11.61 -9.98
N PHE A 12 21.65 -10.52 -10.56
CA PHE A 12 20.32 -10.43 -11.13
C PHE A 12 20.38 -10.50 -12.67
N GLU A 13 20.33 -11.72 -13.17
CA GLU A 13 20.34 -12.03 -14.61
C GLU A 13 18.90 -12.18 -15.08
N LEU A 14 18.26 -11.04 -15.45
CA LEU A 14 16.89 -11.01 -15.89
C LEU A 14 16.76 -11.54 -17.33
N GLY A 15 15.69 -12.28 -17.57
CA GLY A 15 15.25 -12.63 -18.93
C GLY A 15 14.76 -11.41 -19.72
N PRO A 16 14.27 -11.64 -20.96
CA PRO A 16 13.75 -10.57 -21.81
C PRO A 16 12.64 -9.78 -21.12
N ASP A 17 12.64 -8.47 -21.31
CA ASP A 17 11.57 -7.59 -20.84
C ASP A 17 10.36 -7.71 -21.81
N THR A 18 9.26 -8.26 -21.31
CA THR A 18 8.01 -8.44 -22.05
C THR A 18 6.99 -7.34 -21.78
N THR A 19 7.39 -6.28 -21.09
CA THR A 19 6.52 -5.15 -20.74
C THR A 19 6.01 -4.44 -21.99
N GLU A 20 4.71 -4.20 -22.08
CA GLU A 20 4.12 -3.35 -23.11
C GLU A 20 4.34 -1.88 -22.75
N TYR A 21 4.97 -1.13 -23.64
CA TYR A 21 5.24 0.28 -23.46
C TYR A 21 4.43 1.14 -24.42
N LYS A 22 4.01 2.32 -23.95
CA LYS A 22 3.47 3.40 -24.78
C LYS A 22 4.55 4.48 -24.98
N LEU A 23 4.65 5.04 -26.18
CA LEU A 23 5.55 6.14 -26.50
C LEU A 23 4.99 7.43 -25.88
N ILE A 24 5.84 8.14 -25.12
CA ILE A 24 5.53 9.50 -24.64
C ILE A 24 5.86 10.51 -25.74
N THR A 25 7.10 10.51 -26.21
CA THR A 25 7.59 11.38 -27.28
C THR A 25 8.87 10.81 -27.89
N LYS A 26 9.12 11.18 -29.15
CA LYS A 26 10.39 10.90 -29.85
C LYS A 26 11.42 12.02 -29.68
N ASP A 27 10.99 13.17 -29.16
CA ASP A 27 11.87 14.30 -28.90
C ASP A 27 12.76 14.04 -27.68
N TYR A 28 13.69 14.96 -27.42
CA TYR A 28 14.61 14.93 -26.28
C TYR A 28 15.69 13.84 -26.32
N VAL A 29 15.84 13.11 -27.41
CA VAL A 29 16.90 12.11 -27.60
C VAL A 29 17.55 12.26 -28.97
N LYS A 30 18.83 12.01 -29.02
CA LYS A 30 19.60 11.88 -30.27
C LYS A 30 20.77 10.91 -30.04
N THR A 31 21.32 10.40 -31.11
CA THR A 31 22.57 9.62 -31.06
C THR A 31 23.74 10.43 -31.62
N GLU A 32 24.89 10.29 -30.99
CA GLU A 32 26.17 10.88 -31.44
C GLU A 32 27.26 9.82 -31.40
N ASP A 33 28.17 9.84 -32.36
CA ASP A 33 29.36 8.99 -32.31
C ASP A 33 30.43 9.63 -31.42
N TRP A 34 30.94 8.86 -30.48
CA TRP A 34 32.10 9.23 -29.69
C TRP A 34 33.15 8.12 -29.76
N ASN A 35 34.21 8.35 -30.51
CA ASN A 35 35.32 7.41 -30.72
C ASN A 35 34.85 6.00 -31.20
N GLY A 36 33.90 5.95 -32.11
CA GLY A 36 33.33 4.70 -32.64
C GLY A 36 32.31 4.03 -31.76
N HIS A 37 31.86 4.71 -30.69
CA HIS A 37 30.75 4.25 -29.83
C HIS A 37 29.54 5.15 -30.06
N GLU A 38 28.40 4.55 -30.39
CA GLU A 38 27.12 5.24 -30.44
C GLU A 38 26.70 5.65 -29.02
N MET A 39 26.64 6.94 -28.74
CA MET A 39 26.18 7.50 -27.48
C MET A 39 24.73 7.96 -27.62
N LEU A 40 23.91 7.63 -26.66
CA LEU A 40 22.57 8.21 -26.51
C LEU A 40 22.70 9.53 -25.74
N VAL A 41 22.42 10.62 -26.39
CA VAL A 41 22.39 11.96 -25.78
C VAL A 41 20.92 12.28 -25.43
N VAL A 42 20.67 12.50 -24.16
CA VAL A 42 19.34 12.73 -23.61
C VAL A 42 19.28 14.16 -23.09
N ASP A 43 18.29 14.93 -23.56
CA ASP A 43 18.02 16.26 -23.01
C ASP A 43 17.59 16.13 -21.53
N PRO A 44 18.10 16.98 -20.63
CA PRO A 44 17.72 16.96 -19.20
C PRO A 44 16.20 16.97 -18.94
N GLU A 45 15.42 17.67 -19.77
CA GLU A 45 13.95 17.72 -19.63
C GLU A 45 13.30 16.34 -19.81
N ALA A 46 13.91 15.44 -20.56
CA ALA A 46 13.43 14.07 -20.72
C ALA A 46 13.28 13.34 -19.39
N LEU A 47 14.21 13.55 -18.46
CA LEU A 47 14.17 12.94 -17.12
C LEU A 47 12.99 13.49 -16.30
N THR A 48 12.72 14.77 -16.39
CA THR A 48 11.58 15.42 -15.76
C THR A 48 10.26 14.91 -16.33
N ILE A 49 10.16 14.82 -17.66
CA ILE A 49 8.95 14.32 -18.34
C ILE A 49 8.68 12.86 -17.96
N ILE A 50 9.67 11.99 -18.05
CA ILE A 50 9.47 10.55 -17.78
C ILE A 50 9.12 10.30 -16.32
N ALA A 51 9.73 11.01 -15.37
CA ALA A 51 9.43 10.92 -13.97
C ALA A 51 8.01 11.44 -13.65
N ASN A 52 7.60 12.55 -14.28
CA ASN A 52 6.25 13.09 -14.12
C ASN A 52 5.19 12.12 -14.66
N VAL A 53 5.34 11.64 -15.90
CA VAL A 53 4.36 10.71 -16.51
C VAL A 53 4.27 9.40 -15.74
N ALA A 54 5.40 8.78 -15.41
CA ALA A 54 5.40 7.50 -14.71
C ALA A 54 4.83 7.62 -13.28
N SER A 55 5.18 8.68 -12.54
CA SER A 55 4.66 8.94 -11.19
C SER A 55 3.16 9.26 -11.22
N HIS A 56 2.68 9.98 -12.24
CA HIS A 56 1.26 10.21 -12.47
C HIS A 56 0.55 8.89 -12.74
N ASP A 57 0.98 8.14 -13.75
CA ASP A 57 0.32 6.92 -14.17
C ASP A 57 0.20 5.92 -13.02
N CYS A 58 1.28 5.67 -12.26
CA CYS A 58 1.22 4.74 -11.13
C CYS A 58 0.39 5.24 -9.93
N SER A 59 0.06 6.54 -9.84
CA SER A 59 -0.82 7.07 -8.80
C SER A 59 -2.31 6.85 -9.09
N PHE A 60 -2.66 6.71 -10.37
CA PHE A 60 -4.05 6.65 -10.83
C PHE A 60 -4.44 5.33 -11.48
N MET A 61 -3.48 4.58 -12.01
CA MET A 61 -3.71 3.32 -12.71
C MET A 61 -2.87 2.18 -12.12
N LEU A 62 -3.37 0.98 -12.26
CA LEU A 62 -2.67 -0.25 -11.88
C LEU A 62 -2.37 -1.09 -13.12
N ARG A 63 -1.52 -2.11 -12.99
CA ARG A 63 -1.29 -3.07 -14.07
C ARG A 63 -2.56 -3.87 -14.36
N ARG A 64 -2.81 -4.15 -15.62
CA ARG A 64 -3.93 -5.00 -16.05
C ARG A 64 -3.91 -6.36 -15.36
N GLU A 65 -2.75 -6.98 -15.27
CA GLU A 65 -2.56 -8.26 -14.60
C GLU A 65 -2.97 -8.23 -13.11
N HIS A 66 -2.68 -7.14 -12.40
CA HIS A 66 -3.13 -6.96 -11.01
C HIS A 66 -4.67 -6.90 -10.95
N ASN A 67 -5.30 -6.08 -11.80
CA ASN A 67 -6.76 -5.96 -11.84
C ASN A 67 -7.43 -7.29 -12.22
N GLU A 68 -6.83 -8.09 -13.10
CA GLU A 68 -7.29 -9.43 -13.44
C GLU A 68 -7.21 -10.41 -12.25
N MET A 69 -6.17 -10.31 -11.42
CA MET A 69 -6.09 -11.09 -10.17
C MET A 69 -7.22 -10.71 -9.21
N VAL A 70 -7.53 -9.42 -9.09
CA VAL A 70 -8.68 -8.94 -8.30
C VAL A 70 -9.99 -9.47 -8.87
N ALA A 71 -10.18 -9.40 -10.19
CA ALA A 71 -11.39 -9.89 -10.87
C ALA A 71 -11.62 -11.40 -10.67
N LYS A 72 -10.55 -12.20 -10.64
CA LYS A 72 -10.64 -13.67 -10.39
C LYS A 72 -11.31 -13.99 -9.06
N ILE A 73 -11.17 -13.13 -8.04
CA ILE A 73 -11.81 -13.32 -6.72
C ILE A 73 -13.34 -13.37 -6.88
N LEU A 74 -13.91 -12.57 -7.78
CA LEU A 74 -15.36 -12.52 -8.00
C LEU A 74 -15.94 -13.83 -8.51
N HIS A 75 -15.13 -14.62 -9.21
CA HIS A 75 -15.53 -15.88 -9.83
C HIS A 75 -15.11 -17.13 -9.02
N ASP A 76 -14.32 -16.96 -7.94
CA ASP A 76 -13.88 -18.09 -7.14
C ASP A 76 -14.99 -18.53 -6.18
N PRO A 77 -15.48 -19.78 -6.28
CA PRO A 77 -16.49 -20.31 -5.37
C PRO A 77 -15.99 -20.46 -3.93
N GLU A 78 -14.67 -20.51 -3.70
CA GLU A 78 -14.07 -20.58 -2.37
C GLU A 78 -13.83 -19.20 -1.74
N ALA A 79 -14.02 -18.11 -2.49
CA ALA A 79 -13.92 -16.75 -1.95
C ALA A 79 -15.11 -16.48 -1.02
N SER A 80 -14.84 -15.87 0.13
CA SER A 80 -15.91 -15.40 1.02
C SER A 80 -16.69 -14.26 0.37
N GLU A 81 -17.91 -14.01 0.85
CA GLU A 81 -18.69 -12.84 0.41
C GLU A 81 -17.95 -11.52 0.71
N ASN A 82 -17.19 -11.49 1.81
CA ASN A 82 -16.34 -10.33 2.13
C ASN A 82 -15.16 -10.19 1.16
N ASP A 83 -14.50 -11.31 0.77
CA ASP A 83 -13.46 -11.28 -0.28
C ASP A 83 -14.01 -10.67 -1.59
N LYS A 84 -15.18 -11.14 -2.03
CA LYS A 84 -15.83 -10.68 -3.26
C LYS A 84 -16.24 -9.21 -3.17
N PHE A 85 -16.81 -8.79 -2.04
CA PHE A 85 -17.19 -7.40 -1.83
C PHE A 85 -15.99 -6.45 -1.90
N VAL A 86 -14.88 -6.80 -1.22
CA VAL A 86 -13.64 -6.03 -1.26
C VAL A 86 -13.06 -6.00 -2.68
N ALA A 87 -13.04 -7.12 -3.38
CA ALA A 87 -12.55 -7.20 -4.76
C ALA A 87 -13.38 -6.32 -5.72
N LEU A 88 -14.71 -6.37 -5.63
CA LEU A 88 -15.59 -5.52 -6.43
C LEU A 88 -15.36 -4.04 -6.14
N THR A 89 -15.21 -3.68 -4.86
CA THR A 89 -14.91 -2.30 -4.44
C THR A 89 -13.57 -1.84 -5.00
N MET A 90 -12.54 -2.70 -5.03
CA MET A 90 -11.23 -2.38 -5.61
C MET A 90 -11.32 -2.13 -7.11
N LEU A 91 -12.04 -2.94 -7.87
CA LEU A 91 -12.22 -2.73 -9.31
C LEU A 91 -13.00 -1.46 -9.64
N ARG A 92 -14.08 -1.19 -8.91
CA ARG A 92 -14.83 0.06 -9.04
C ARG A 92 -13.96 1.28 -8.70
N ASN A 93 -13.12 1.17 -7.68
CA ASN A 93 -12.17 2.21 -7.31
C ASN A 93 -11.10 2.43 -8.39
N ALA A 94 -10.59 1.35 -8.98
CA ALA A 94 -9.64 1.43 -10.08
C ALA A 94 -10.23 2.16 -11.30
N GLU A 95 -11.51 1.87 -11.64
CA GLU A 95 -12.23 2.56 -12.72
C GLU A 95 -12.40 4.06 -12.45
N ILE A 96 -12.65 4.46 -11.20
CA ILE A 96 -12.73 5.86 -10.81
C ILE A 96 -11.36 6.52 -10.89
N ALA A 97 -10.33 5.87 -10.36
CA ALA A 97 -8.97 6.40 -10.29
C ALA A 97 -8.33 6.56 -11.69
N ALA A 98 -8.58 5.63 -12.61
CA ALA A 98 -8.06 5.67 -13.97
C ALA A 98 -8.47 6.92 -14.78
N LYS A 99 -9.45 7.70 -14.28
CA LYS A 99 -9.83 9.00 -14.86
C LYS A 99 -8.85 10.13 -14.53
N GLY A 100 -7.84 9.89 -13.70
CA GLY A 100 -6.76 10.85 -13.40
C GLY A 100 -7.14 12.01 -12.48
N VAL A 101 -8.30 11.96 -11.79
CA VAL A 101 -8.77 13.04 -10.90
C VAL A 101 -8.57 12.68 -9.43
N LEU A 102 -9.06 11.53 -9.02
CA LEU A 102 -8.92 10.99 -7.66
C LEU A 102 -7.88 9.87 -7.66
N PRO A 103 -6.77 9.98 -6.93
CA PRO A 103 -5.79 8.90 -6.86
C PRO A 103 -6.43 7.64 -6.24
N PHE A 104 -5.91 6.47 -6.62
CA PHE A 104 -6.44 5.17 -6.17
C PHE A 104 -6.53 5.09 -4.64
N CYS A 105 -5.49 5.53 -3.94
CA CYS A 105 -5.36 5.52 -2.48
C CYS A 105 -5.15 6.94 -1.95
N GLN A 106 -5.63 7.25 -0.75
CA GLN A 106 -5.37 8.53 -0.08
C GLN A 106 -3.91 8.68 0.33
N ASP A 107 -3.24 7.59 0.70
CA ASP A 107 -1.80 7.59 0.94
C ASP A 107 -1.09 7.46 -0.41
N THR A 108 -0.76 8.60 -1.00
CA THR A 108 -0.11 8.64 -2.31
C THR A 108 1.38 8.31 -2.25
N GLY A 109 1.88 8.10 -1.03
CA GLY A 109 3.12 7.39 -0.73
C GLY A 109 4.39 8.19 -0.92
N THR A 110 5.51 7.53 -0.61
CA THR A 110 6.84 7.95 -1.01
C THR A 110 7.08 7.57 -2.47
N SER A 111 7.53 8.51 -3.28
CA SER A 111 7.98 8.22 -4.65
C SER A 111 9.38 7.61 -4.62
N ILE A 112 9.54 6.49 -5.31
CA ILE A 112 10.79 5.74 -5.39
C ILE A 112 11.11 5.52 -6.86
N CYS A 113 12.35 5.78 -7.26
CA CYS A 113 12.88 5.53 -8.60
C CYS A 113 14.13 4.66 -8.50
N ALA A 114 14.06 3.43 -9.00
CA ALA A 114 15.24 2.61 -9.22
C ALA A 114 15.61 2.69 -10.72
N ALA A 115 16.74 3.30 -11.02
CA ALA A 115 17.16 3.56 -12.37
C ALA A 115 18.44 2.79 -12.75
N TYR A 116 18.54 2.41 -14.02
CA TYR A 116 19.68 1.68 -14.60
C TYR A 116 20.14 2.46 -15.83
N LYS A 117 21.19 3.27 -15.63
CA LYS A 117 21.78 4.14 -16.66
C LYS A 117 22.84 3.39 -17.44
N GLY A 118 22.61 3.19 -18.73
CA GLY A 118 23.62 2.65 -19.63
C GLY A 118 24.86 3.55 -19.67
N GLN A 119 26.06 2.96 -19.74
CA GLN A 119 27.31 3.73 -19.79
C GLN A 119 27.48 4.58 -21.06
N GLN A 120 26.67 4.27 -22.08
CA GLN A 120 26.62 5.06 -23.32
C GLN A 120 25.48 6.09 -23.32
N VAL A 121 24.92 6.43 -22.16
CA VAL A 121 23.88 7.45 -21.98
C VAL A 121 24.49 8.71 -21.37
N TRP A 122 24.36 9.82 -22.09
CA TRP A 122 24.79 11.13 -21.62
C TRP A 122 23.58 12.04 -21.39
N THR A 123 23.43 12.58 -20.19
CA THR A 123 22.34 13.47 -19.82
C THR A 123 22.81 14.92 -19.60
N GLY A 124 24.07 15.12 -19.28
CA GLY A 124 24.69 16.45 -19.11
C GLY A 124 24.14 17.26 -17.92
N CYS A 125 23.50 16.60 -16.96
CA CYS A 125 22.85 17.24 -15.80
C CYS A 125 22.98 16.39 -14.54
N ASP A 126 22.46 16.90 -13.42
CA ASP A 126 22.17 16.09 -12.24
C ASP A 126 20.84 15.34 -12.49
N ASP A 127 20.94 14.03 -12.70
CA ASP A 127 19.81 13.19 -13.04
C ASP A 127 18.81 13.11 -11.86
N GLU A 128 19.31 13.08 -10.63
CA GLU A 128 18.49 13.03 -9.43
C GLU A 128 17.65 14.31 -9.27
N GLU A 129 18.24 15.49 -9.53
CA GLU A 129 17.53 16.77 -9.53
C GLU A 129 16.39 16.77 -10.55
N LYS A 130 16.64 16.31 -11.79
CA LYS A 130 15.65 16.31 -12.86
C LYS A 130 14.51 15.32 -12.63
N ILE A 131 14.82 14.13 -12.11
CA ILE A 131 13.81 13.14 -11.71
C ILE A 131 12.98 13.69 -10.54
N SER A 132 13.62 14.32 -9.54
CA SER A 132 12.93 14.96 -8.41
C SER A 132 11.97 16.05 -8.87
N LEU A 133 12.36 16.86 -9.87
CA LEU A 133 11.48 17.88 -10.46
C LEU A 133 10.23 17.25 -11.11
N GLY A 134 10.37 16.10 -11.77
CA GLY A 134 9.23 15.36 -12.32
C GLY A 134 8.27 14.86 -11.24
N VAL A 135 8.81 14.32 -10.16
CA VAL A 135 8.02 13.92 -8.97
C VAL A 135 7.33 15.14 -8.35
N TYR A 136 8.05 16.24 -8.16
CA TYR A 136 7.51 17.50 -7.65
C TYR A 136 6.28 17.95 -8.46
N LYS A 137 6.41 18.03 -9.79
CA LYS A 137 5.32 18.39 -10.69
C LYS A 137 4.11 17.47 -10.50
N THR A 138 4.33 16.15 -10.46
CA THR A 138 3.24 15.19 -10.25
C THR A 138 2.45 15.49 -8.97
N TYR A 139 3.15 15.67 -7.85
CA TYR A 139 2.47 15.85 -6.56
C TYR A 139 1.87 17.24 -6.38
N THR A 140 2.42 18.28 -7.00
CA THR A 140 1.92 19.65 -6.87
C THR A 140 0.81 19.99 -7.85
N GLU A 141 0.83 19.41 -9.05
CA GLU A 141 -0.13 19.69 -10.12
C GLU A 141 -1.36 18.77 -10.10
N ASN A 142 -1.30 17.66 -9.35
CA ASN A 142 -2.40 16.71 -9.21
C ASN A 142 -2.96 16.67 -7.78
N ASN A 143 -4.09 15.97 -7.59
CA ASN A 143 -4.78 15.88 -6.30
C ASN A 143 -4.15 14.81 -5.38
N LEU A 144 -2.81 14.82 -5.28
CA LEU A 144 -2.04 13.90 -4.45
C LEU A 144 -1.74 14.52 -3.07
N ARG A 145 -1.59 13.67 -2.06
CA ARG A 145 -1.27 14.05 -0.70
C ARG A 145 0.24 14.16 -0.50
N TYR A 146 0.71 15.19 0.20
CA TYR A 146 2.10 15.29 0.64
C TYR A 146 2.29 14.47 1.91
N SER A 147 3.15 13.45 1.83
CA SER A 147 3.38 12.48 2.92
C SER A 147 4.82 12.48 3.43
N GLN A 148 5.68 13.37 2.92
CA GLN A 148 7.07 13.47 3.36
C GLN A 148 7.24 14.55 4.41
N ASN A 149 7.94 14.22 5.50
CA ASN A 149 8.33 15.14 6.55
C ASN A 149 9.84 15.36 6.53
N ALA A 150 10.26 16.61 6.67
CA ALA A 150 11.65 17.00 6.80
C ALA A 150 12.02 17.16 8.29
N PRO A 151 13.13 16.57 8.76
CA PRO A 151 13.60 16.77 10.12
C PRO A 151 14.21 18.18 10.26
N LEU A 152 13.73 18.94 11.23
CA LEU A 152 14.33 20.21 11.63
C LEU A 152 15.35 20.01 12.73
N THR A 153 15.05 19.12 13.67
CA THR A 153 15.94 18.65 14.74
C THR A 153 15.80 17.14 14.88
N MET A 154 16.36 16.54 15.91
CA MET A 154 16.13 15.11 16.22
C MET A 154 14.65 14.83 16.54
N TYR A 155 13.91 15.79 17.05
CA TYR A 155 12.56 15.61 17.55
C TYR A 155 11.50 16.42 16.79
N ASP A 156 11.91 17.47 16.10
CA ASP A 156 11.00 18.37 15.36
C ASP A 156 11.06 18.09 13.87
N GLU A 157 9.90 18.06 13.25
CA GLU A 157 9.77 17.85 11.80
C GLU A 157 8.67 18.74 11.21
N VAL A 158 8.73 18.95 9.90
CA VAL A 158 7.74 19.69 9.14
C VAL A 158 7.40 18.93 7.85
N ASN A 159 6.13 18.96 7.45
CA ASN A 159 5.75 18.44 6.14
C ASN A 159 6.41 19.27 5.04
N THR A 160 7.02 18.62 4.04
CA THR A 160 7.78 19.32 2.98
C THR A 160 6.91 20.11 2.01
N GLY A 161 5.61 19.88 2.00
CA GLY A 161 4.64 20.59 1.13
C GLY A 161 4.78 20.30 -0.36
N CYS A 162 5.54 19.28 -0.74
CA CYS A 162 5.77 18.89 -2.14
C CYS A 162 6.03 17.39 -2.34
N ASN A 163 6.00 16.62 -1.29
CA ASN A 163 6.30 15.18 -1.25
C ASN A 163 7.76 14.81 -1.63
N LEU A 164 8.68 15.76 -1.60
CA LEU A 164 10.12 15.50 -1.68
C LEU A 164 10.70 15.39 -0.24
N PRO A 165 11.84 14.69 -0.07
CA PRO A 165 12.63 14.02 -1.11
C PRO A 165 11.97 12.73 -1.59
N ALA A 166 12.20 12.40 -2.87
CA ALA A 166 11.98 11.06 -3.39
C ALA A 166 13.18 10.17 -3.07
N GLN A 167 13.01 8.85 -3.04
CA GLN A 167 14.14 7.93 -3.02
C GLN A 167 14.54 7.64 -4.47
N ILE A 168 15.76 8.02 -4.87
CA ILE A 168 16.28 7.83 -6.22
C ILE A 168 17.60 7.09 -6.14
N ASP A 169 17.65 5.91 -6.75
CA ASP A 169 18.82 5.04 -6.80
C ASP A 169 19.20 4.83 -8.27
N ILE A 170 20.37 5.32 -8.71
CA ILE A 170 20.83 5.20 -10.09
C ILE A 170 22.02 4.25 -10.15
N HIS A 171 21.87 3.17 -10.90
CA HIS A 171 22.88 2.14 -11.10
C HIS A 171 23.44 2.20 -12.51
N ALA A 172 24.77 2.16 -12.65
CA ALA A 172 25.41 2.03 -13.93
C ALA A 172 25.20 0.62 -14.52
N THR A 173 24.95 0.54 -15.82
CA THR A 173 24.83 -0.73 -16.56
C THR A 173 25.46 -0.57 -17.95
N GLU A 174 25.55 -1.65 -18.69
CA GLU A 174 26.05 -1.61 -20.09
C GLU A 174 24.98 -1.06 -21.04
N GLY A 175 25.46 -0.53 -22.19
CA GLY A 175 24.62 -0.16 -23.32
C GLY A 175 24.16 1.28 -23.33
N ALA A 176 23.24 1.58 -24.25
CA ALA A 176 22.73 2.91 -24.57
C ALA A 176 21.23 3.05 -24.26
N GLU A 177 20.76 2.39 -23.20
CA GLU A 177 19.41 2.57 -22.68
C GLU A 177 19.44 3.09 -21.25
N TYR A 178 18.42 3.87 -20.88
CA TYR A 178 18.19 4.30 -19.51
C TYR A 178 16.84 3.75 -19.06
N LYS A 179 16.85 2.84 -18.12
CA LYS A 179 15.65 2.11 -17.63
C LYS A 179 15.29 2.57 -16.23
N PHE A 180 14.00 2.60 -15.95
CA PHE A 180 13.45 3.08 -14.68
C PHE A 180 12.38 2.13 -14.16
N LEU A 181 12.33 2.00 -12.85
CA LEU A 181 11.21 1.44 -12.11
C LEU A 181 10.74 2.51 -11.11
N PHE A 182 9.57 3.07 -11.34
CA PHE A 182 8.90 3.96 -10.41
C PHE A 182 7.96 3.18 -9.50
N VAL A 183 7.98 3.49 -8.22
CA VAL A 183 7.12 2.88 -7.21
C VAL A 183 6.58 3.96 -6.28
N ALA A 184 5.26 3.98 -6.05
CA ALA A 184 4.66 4.79 -5.00
C ALA A 184 4.29 3.87 -3.83
N LYS A 185 5.00 3.97 -2.71
CA LYS A 185 4.81 3.09 -1.55
C LYS A 185 4.26 3.86 -0.36
N GLY A 186 3.01 3.54 0.03
CA GLY A 186 2.37 4.11 1.20
C GLY A 186 2.98 3.61 2.52
N GLY A 187 2.74 4.36 3.61
CA GLY A 187 3.27 4.06 4.94
C GLY A 187 2.85 2.68 5.46
N GLY A 188 1.63 2.23 5.14
CA GLY A 188 1.16 0.90 5.53
C GLY A 188 2.03 -0.22 4.98
N SER A 189 2.34 -0.19 3.69
CA SER A 189 3.23 -1.16 3.05
C SER A 189 4.67 -1.01 3.52
N ALA A 190 5.18 0.22 3.66
CA ALA A 190 6.54 0.49 4.13
C ALA A 190 6.77 -0.09 5.52
N ASN A 191 5.80 0.04 6.43
CA ASN A 191 5.84 -0.49 7.80
C ASN A 191 5.75 -2.02 7.87
N LYS A 192 5.51 -2.71 6.75
CA LYS A 192 5.49 -4.18 6.64
C LYS A 192 6.71 -4.72 5.89
N THR A 193 7.84 -4.03 6.01
CA THR A 193 9.13 -4.46 5.52
C THR A 193 10.02 -4.83 6.71
N TYR A 194 10.52 -6.07 6.72
CA TYR A 194 11.28 -6.65 7.82
C TYR A 194 12.56 -7.31 7.31
N LEU A 195 13.59 -7.26 8.14
CA LEU A 195 14.81 -8.03 7.96
C LEU A 195 15.08 -8.86 9.21
N TYR A 196 15.21 -10.16 9.03
CA TYR A 196 15.57 -11.11 10.07
C TYR A 196 17.00 -11.60 9.81
N GLN A 197 17.87 -11.46 10.80
CA GLN A 197 19.24 -11.96 10.70
C GLN A 197 19.28 -13.41 11.17
N GLU A 198 19.41 -14.31 10.19
CA GLU A 198 19.47 -15.75 10.40
C GLU A 198 20.87 -16.30 10.06
N THR A 199 21.04 -17.57 10.23
CA THR A 199 22.28 -18.32 9.89
C THR A 199 21.99 -19.40 8.86
N LYS A 200 23.03 -20.14 8.45
CA LYS A 200 22.86 -21.30 7.57
C LYS A 200 21.83 -22.32 8.10
N ALA A 201 21.59 -22.38 9.40
CA ALA A 201 20.65 -23.32 10.01
C ALA A 201 19.20 -23.14 9.48
N ILE A 202 18.83 -21.94 9.01
CA ILE A 202 17.51 -21.68 8.40
C ILE A 202 17.36 -22.36 7.02
N LEU A 203 18.46 -22.68 6.32
CA LEU A 203 18.45 -23.17 4.94
C LEU A 203 18.15 -24.69 4.87
N ASN A 204 17.03 -25.09 5.41
CA ASN A 204 16.42 -26.40 5.17
C ASN A 204 14.89 -26.28 5.25
N LYS A 205 14.19 -27.16 4.53
CA LYS A 205 12.73 -27.08 4.40
C LYS A 205 11.99 -27.12 5.74
N LYS A 206 12.51 -27.91 6.71
CA LYS A 206 11.84 -28.09 8.03
C LYS A 206 11.88 -26.86 8.92
N THR A 207 12.86 -25.97 8.72
CA THR A 207 12.99 -24.72 9.49
C THR A 207 12.52 -23.51 8.69
N LEU A 208 12.87 -23.43 7.39
CA LEU A 208 12.56 -22.25 6.57
C LEU A 208 11.07 -22.07 6.34
N VAL A 209 10.36 -23.11 5.92
CA VAL A 209 8.93 -22.98 5.57
C VAL A 209 8.08 -22.54 6.78
N PRO A 210 8.18 -23.19 7.95
CA PRO A 210 7.45 -22.73 9.14
C PRO A 210 7.82 -21.31 9.55
N PHE A 211 9.11 -20.94 9.45
CA PHE A 211 9.56 -19.57 9.74
C PHE A 211 8.89 -18.55 8.83
N LEU A 212 8.90 -18.75 7.50
CA LEU A 212 8.29 -17.84 6.54
C LEU A 212 6.78 -17.70 6.76
N ILE A 213 6.09 -18.82 7.05
CA ILE A 213 4.65 -18.81 7.35
C ILE A 213 4.37 -18.04 8.63
N GLU A 214 5.16 -18.25 9.70
CA GLU A 214 5.02 -17.50 10.95
C GLU A 214 5.18 -15.99 10.70
N LYS A 215 6.23 -15.57 9.96
CA LYS A 215 6.47 -14.16 9.68
C LYS A 215 5.36 -13.58 8.79
N MET A 216 4.88 -14.32 7.81
CA MET A 216 3.78 -13.90 6.95
C MET A 216 2.50 -13.59 7.75
N LYS A 217 2.17 -14.39 8.77
CA LYS A 217 1.01 -14.13 9.64
C LYS A 217 1.11 -12.79 10.38
N THR A 218 2.32 -12.30 10.68
CA THR A 218 2.54 -11.01 11.36
C THR A 218 2.21 -9.80 10.49
N LEU A 219 2.03 -9.97 9.20
CA LEU A 219 1.64 -8.87 8.30
C LEU A 219 0.29 -8.28 8.69
N GLY A 220 -0.68 -9.10 9.10
CA GLY A 220 -2.02 -8.65 9.44
C GLY A 220 -2.70 -7.93 8.27
N THR A 221 -3.69 -7.09 8.56
CA THR A 221 -4.48 -6.40 7.52
C THR A 221 -4.21 -4.89 7.42
N ALA A 222 -3.34 -4.33 8.26
CA ALA A 222 -3.08 -2.89 8.33
C ALA A 222 -2.49 -2.29 7.04
N ALA A 223 -1.78 -3.09 6.23
CA ALA A 223 -1.25 -2.67 4.93
C ALA A 223 -2.18 -2.95 3.74
N CYS A 224 -3.43 -3.34 3.99
CA CYS A 224 -4.49 -3.53 2.99
C CYS A 224 -4.24 -4.72 2.03
N PRO A 225 -4.47 -5.97 2.47
CA PRO A 225 -4.48 -7.11 1.55
C PRO A 225 -5.66 -7.01 0.54
N PRO A 226 -5.67 -7.81 -0.54
CA PRO A 226 -4.72 -8.88 -0.89
C PRO A 226 -3.32 -8.36 -1.20
N TYR A 227 -2.30 -9.06 -0.71
CA TYR A 227 -0.91 -8.65 -0.87
C TYR A 227 -0.23 -9.31 -2.06
N HIS A 228 0.78 -8.63 -2.62
CA HIS A 228 1.93 -9.26 -3.28
C HIS A 228 3.02 -9.38 -2.21
N ILE A 229 3.30 -10.59 -1.77
CA ILE A 229 4.27 -10.84 -0.70
C ILE A 229 5.62 -11.18 -1.33
N ALA A 230 6.70 -10.62 -0.81
CA ALA A 230 8.05 -10.95 -1.23
C ALA A 230 8.89 -11.42 -0.04
N PHE A 231 9.56 -12.55 -0.23
CA PHE A 231 10.63 -13.02 0.62
C PHE A 231 11.94 -13.04 -0.16
N VAL A 232 13.00 -12.55 0.46
CA VAL A 232 14.35 -12.62 -0.08
C VAL A 232 15.27 -13.30 0.93
N ILE A 233 15.87 -14.42 0.52
CA ILE A 233 16.72 -15.25 1.39
C ILE A 233 18.16 -15.13 0.94
N GLY A 234 19.02 -14.60 1.79
CA GLY A 234 20.40 -14.27 1.49
C GLY A 234 20.57 -12.78 1.14
N GLY A 235 21.71 -12.48 0.56
CA GLY A 235 22.18 -11.13 0.27
C GLY A 235 23.59 -10.95 0.82
N THR A 236 24.42 -10.23 0.10
CA THR A 236 25.80 -9.90 0.51
C THR A 236 25.85 -8.89 1.64
N SER A 237 24.74 -8.17 1.85
CA SER A 237 24.51 -7.24 2.96
C SER A 237 23.02 -7.18 3.31
N ALA A 238 22.68 -6.58 4.44
CA ALA A 238 21.31 -6.27 4.85
C ALA A 238 20.62 -5.36 3.83
N GLU A 239 21.33 -4.33 3.37
CA GLU A 239 20.87 -3.38 2.35
C GLU A 239 20.53 -4.07 1.03
N ALA A 240 21.43 -4.94 0.53
CA ALA A 240 21.20 -5.72 -0.70
C ALA A 240 19.96 -6.60 -0.61
N ASN A 241 19.71 -7.20 0.56
CA ASN A 241 18.50 -7.99 0.83
C ASN A 241 17.24 -7.12 0.75
N LEU A 242 17.18 -6.01 1.50
CA LEU A 242 16.00 -5.13 1.54
C LEU A 242 15.73 -4.44 0.20
N ALA A 243 16.76 -4.06 -0.54
CA ALA A 243 16.60 -3.53 -1.90
C ALA A 243 15.96 -4.57 -2.83
N ALA A 244 16.36 -5.84 -2.70
CA ALA A 244 15.74 -6.93 -3.46
C ALA A 244 14.29 -7.21 -3.03
N VAL A 245 13.96 -7.13 -1.74
CA VAL A 245 12.57 -7.25 -1.23
C VAL A 245 11.66 -6.24 -1.90
N LYS A 246 12.07 -4.97 -1.95
CA LYS A 246 11.26 -3.90 -2.58
C LYS A 246 10.95 -4.22 -4.04
N LYS A 247 11.97 -4.57 -4.81
CA LYS A 247 11.83 -4.90 -6.24
C LYS A 247 11.02 -6.19 -6.47
N ALA A 248 11.23 -7.21 -5.64
CA ALA A 248 10.47 -8.45 -5.71
C ALA A 248 8.98 -8.24 -5.42
N SER A 249 8.64 -7.37 -4.45
CA SER A 249 7.24 -7.08 -4.08
C SER A 249 6.43 -6.43 -5.20
N VAL A 250 7.09 -5.80 -6.17
CA VAL A 250 6.46 -5.20 -7.37
C VAL A 250 6.76 -6.00 -8.65
N LYS A 251 7.11 -7.28 -8.50
CA LYS A 251 7.32 -8.26 -9.58
C LYS A 251 8.49 -7.95 -10.52
N TYR A 252 9.39 -7.05 -10.14
CA TYR A 252 10.52 -6.66 -11.00
C TYR A 252 11.46 -7.82 -11.32
N TYR A 253 11.51 -8.85 -10.44
CA TYR A 253 12.35 -10.03 -10.59
C TYR A 253 11.63 -11.27 -11.14
N ASP A 254 10.46 -11.12 -11.73
CA ASP A 254 9.66 -12.27 -12.21
C ASP A 254 10.36 -13.05 -13.32
N ASN A 255 11.25 -12.42 -14.07
CA ASN A 255 12.03 -13.03 -15.15
C ASN A 255 13.40 -13.58 -14.69
N LEU A 256 13.64 -13.72 -13.37
CA LEU A 256 14.83 -14.41 -12.88
C LEU A 256 14.78 -15.92 -13.23
N PRO A 257 15.95 -16.57 -13.39
CA PRO A 257 16.02 -18.02 -13.50
C PRO A 257 15.39 -18.70 -12.28
N THR A 258 15.00 -19.96 -12.44
CA THR A 258 14.43 -20.79 -11.35
C THR A 258 15.47 -21.66 -10.66
N THR A 259 16.73 -21.56 -11.05
CA THR A 259 17.85 -22.28 -10.44
C THR A 259 19.07 -21.39 -10.28
N GLY A 260 19.82 -21.59 -9.20
CA GLY A 260 21.10 -20.95 -8.99
C GLY A 260 22.23 -21.59 -9.80
N ASN A 261 23.44 -21.06 -9.65
CA ASN A 261 24.68 -21.64 -10.15
C ASN A 261 25.83 -21.45 -9.14
N GLU A 262 26.97 -22.04 -9.42
CA GLU A 262 28.15 -21.95 -8.54
C GLU A 262 28.85 -20.58 -8.52
N TYR A 263 28.45 -19.63 -9.39
CA TYR A 263 29.05 -18.32 -9.53
C TYR A 263 28.27 -17.20 -8.84
N GLY A 264 27.10 -17.48 -8.30
CA GLY A 264 26.34 -16.53 -7.48
C GLY A 264 25.10 -15.93 -8.17
N ARG A 265 24.53 -16.63 -9.15
CA ARG A 265 23.28 -16.22 -9.78
C ARG A 265 22.11 -16.27 -8.80
N ALA A 266 21.36 -15.18 -8.71
CA ALA A 266 20.07 -15.15 -8.01
C ALA A 266 19.02 -15.96 -8.76
N PHE A 267 18.04 -16.53 -8.04
CA PHE A 267 16.95 -17.27 -8.66
C PHE A 267 15.63 -17.14 -7.87
N ARG A 268 14.53 -17.45 -8.54
CA ARG A 268 13.20 -17.62 -7.94
C ARG A 268 12.96 -19.09 -7.59
N ASP A 269 12.46 -19.33 -6.38
CA ASP A 269 11.99 -20.67 -5.98
C ASP A 269 10.47 -20.77 -6.19
N VAL A 270 10.06 -21.07 -7.41
CA VAL A 270 8.64 -21.10 -7.83
C VAL A 270 7.83 -22.16 -7.08
N GLU A 271 8.46 -23.28 -6.66
CA GLU A 271 7.75 -24.31 -5.88
C GLU A 271 7.49 -23.85 -4.46
N LEU A 272 8.46 -23.17 -3.83
CA LEU A 272 8.27 -22.57 -2.51
C LEU A 272 7.26 -21.40 -2.56
N GLU A 273 7.23 -20.61 -3.65
CA GLU A 273 6.21 -19.58 -3.87
C GLU A 273 4.79 -20.15 -3.84
N LYS A 274 4.55 -21.29 -4.50
CA LYS A 274 3.23 -21.97 -4.49
C LYS A 274 2.87 -22.46 -3.08
N GLU A 275 3.80 -23.12 -2.40
CA GLU A 275 3.59 -23.64 -1.04
C GLU A 275 3.23 -22.49 -0.07
N LEU A 276 3.91 -21.36 -0.17
CA LEU A 276 3.63 -20.19 0.67
C LEU A 276 2.34 -19.48 0.30
N LEU A 277 1.95 -19.48 -0.98
CA LEU A 277 0.66 -18.93 -1.39
C LEU A 277 -0.51 -19.76 -0.85
N GLU A 278 -0.41 -21.08 -0.89
CA GLU A 278 -1.40 -21.97 -0.27
C GLU A 278 -1.51 -21.71 1.24
N ALA A 279 -0.37 -21.54 1.91
CA ALA A 279 -0.35 -21.18 3.32
C ALA A 279 -0.99 -19.81 3.58
N ALA A 280 -0.74 -18.81 2.72
CA ALA A 280 -1.36 -17.49 2.80
C ALA A 280 -2.89 -17.57 2.66
N HIS A 281 -3.38 -18.33 1.70
CA HIS A 281 -4.81 -18.58 1.49
C HIS A 281 -5.47 -19.31 2.67
N ASN A 282 -4.69 -20.08 3.43
CA ASN A 282 -5.19 -20.81 4.60
C ASN A 282 -5.18 -19.99 5.91
N ILE A 283 -4.58 -18.81 5.96
CA ILE A 283 -4.55 -17.97 7.17
C ILE A 283 -5.96 -17.62 7.65
N GLY A 284 -6.90 -17.38 6.72
CA GLY A 284 -8.29 -17.04 7.02
C GLY A 284 -8.58 -15.54 7.12
N LEU A 285 -7.55 -14.67 7.07
CA LEU A 285 -7.71 -13.21 7.09
C LEU A 285 -8.41 -12.67 5.84
N GLY A 286 -8.26 -13.35 4.69
CA GLY A 286 -8.84 -12.95 3.43
C GLY A 286 -8.43 -11.55 2.97
N ALA A 287 -9.25 -10.99 2.12
CA ALA A 287 -9.13 -9.61 1.67
C ALA A 287 -9.64 -8.63 2.75
N GLN A 288 -8.98 -8.60 3.92
CA GLN A 288 -9.19 -7.74 5.09
C GLN A 288 -10.27 -8.19 6.10
N PHE A 289 -11.34 -8.86 5.69
CA PHE A 289 -12.51 -9.15 6.55
C PHE A 289 -12.91 -10.62 6.54
N GLY A 290 -11.93 -11.52 6.49
CA GLY A 290 -12.12 -12.97 6.51
C GLY A 290 -12.27 -13.57 5.11
N GLY A 291 -11.67 -14.72 4.90
CA GLY A 291 -11.71 -15.45 3.64
C GLY A 291 -10.38 -16.03 3.20
N LYS A 292 -10.24 -16.23 1.90
CA LYS A 292 -9.10 -16.87 1.24
C LYS A 292 -8.02 -15.87 0.84
N TYR A 293 -8.38 -14.72 0.31
CA TYR A 293 -7.51 -13.85 -0.47
C TYR A 293 -6.67 -12.89 0.38
N PHE A 294 -5.86 -13.45 1.29
CA PHE A 294 -4.85 -12.67 2.01
C PHE A 294 -3.71 -12.19 1.11
N ALA A 295 -3.37 -12.99 0.10
CA ALA A 295 -2.38 -12.63 -0.92
C ALA A 295 -2.86 -13.01 -2.31
N HIS A 296 -2.46 -12.22 -3.31
CA HIS A 296 -2.58 -12.55 -4.72
C HIS A 296 -1.49 -13.53 -5.14
N ASP A 297 -0.28 -13.30 -4.67
CA ASP A 297 0.90 -14.10 -4.97
C ASP A 297 1.99 -13.93 -3.91
N VAL A 298 2.98 -14.80 -3.98
CA VAL A 298 4.19 -14.76 -3.16
C VAL A 298 5.39 -14.87 -4.09
N ARG A 299 6.44 -14.11 -3.81
CA ARG A 299 7.75 -14.20 -4.49
C ARG A 299 8.79 -14.66 -3.49
N VAL A 300 9.61 -15.62 -3.89
CA VAL A 300 10.76 -16.12 -3.10
C VAL A 300 12.01 -16.00 -3.94
N ILE A 301 12.86 -15.07 -3.56
CA ILE A 301 14.14 -14.82 -4.23
C ILE A 301 15.29 -15.34 -3.36
N ARG A 302 16.18 -16.10 -3.96
CA ARG A 302 17.39 -16.61 -3.31
C ARG A 302 18.62 -15.88 -3.84
N LEU A 303 19.39 -15.29 -2.94
CA LEU A 303 20.60 -14.52 -3.25
C LEU A 303 21.86 -15.21 -2.73
N PRO A 304 23.03 -14.94 -3.32
CA PRO A 304 24.32 -15.22 -2.68
C PRO A 304 24.38 -14.54 -1.32
N ARG A 305 25.16 -15.10 -0.40
CA ARG A 305 25.31 -14.57 0.96
C ARG A 305 26.73 -14.70 1.49
N HIS A 306 27.04 -13.93 2.51
CA HIS A 306 28.21 -14.19 3.34
C HIS A 306 28.03 -15.51 4.11
N GLY A 307 29.09 -16.32 4.24
CA GLY A 307 29.02 -17.65 4.85
C GLY A 307 28.49 -17.66 6.29
N ALA A 308 28.78 -16.62 7.06
CA ALA A 308 28.38 -16.47 8.46
C ALA A 308 26.99 -15.81 8.66
N SER A 309 26.33 -15.34 7.60
CA SER A 309 25.07 -14.61 7.68
C SER A 309 24.06 -15.14 6.67
N CYS A 310 22.79 -15.18 7.04
CA CYS A 310 21.69 -15.50 6.14
C CYS A 310 20.52 -14.55 6.41
N PRO A 311 20.59 -13.32 5.93
CA PRO A 311 19.47 -12.40 6.09
C PRO A 311 18.23 -12.93 5.36
N VAL A 312 17.07 -12.81 6.00
CA VAL A 312 15.77 -13.13 5.43
C VAL A 312 14.94 -11.85 5.46
N GLY A 313 14.66 -11.30 4.30
CA GLY A 313 13.82 -10.13 4.14
C GLY A 313 12.39 -10.52 3.80
N MET A 314 11.43 -9.75 4.30
CA MET A 314 10.02 -9.85 3.95
C MET A 314 9.46 -8.45 3.69
N GLY A 315 8.65 -8.32 2.66
CA GLY A 315 7.92 -7.09 2.37
C GLY A 315 6.70 -7.33 1.52
N VAL A 316 5.89 -6.29 1.35
CA VAL A 316 4.65 -6.39 0.60
C VAL A 316 4.47 -5.22 -0.37
N SER A 317 3.75 -5.47 -1.45
CA SER A 317 2.93 -4.47 -2.14
C SER A 317 1.46 -4.74 -1.79
N CYS A 318 0.72 -3.70 -1.46
CA CYS A 318 -0.67 -3.83 -1.01
C CYS A 318 -1.65 -3.85 -2.19
N SER A 319 -2.94 -3.84 -1.89
CA SER A 319 -4.02 -3.76 -2.90
C SER A 319 -3.93 -2.53 -3.81
N ALA A 320 -3.20 -1.49 -3.41
CA ALA A 320 -2.79 -0.37 -4.26
C ALA A 320 -1.37 -0.62 -4.80
N ASP A 321 -1.23 -1.58 -5.70
CA ASP A 321 0.06 -2.01 -6.28
C ASP A 321 0.57 -1.00 -7.32
N ARG A 322 1.07 0.14 -6.84
CA ARG A 322 1.44 1.31 -7.62
C ARG A 322 2.90 1.26 -8.03
N ASN A 323 3.14 0.79 -9.22
CA ASN A 323 4.47 0.80 -9.82
C ASN A 323 4.38 0.81 -11.34
N CYS A 324 5.43 1.32 -11.99
CA CYS A 324 5.46 1.56 -13.42
C CYS A 324 6.89 1.52 -13.92
N LYS A 325 7.13 0.78 -14.99
CA LYS A 325 8.41 0.81 -15.69
C LYS A 325 8.44 1.95 -16.71
N ALA A 326 9.63 2.46 -16.97
CA ALA A 326 9.85 3.43 -18.04
C ALA A 326 11.25 3.23 -18.63
N LYS A 327 11.48 3.77 -19.83
CA LYS A 327 12.80 3.72 -20.47
C LYS A 327 12.99 4.87 -21.45
N ILE A 328 14.26 5.22 -21.63
CA ILE A 328 14.72 6.13 -22.67
C ILE A 328 15.70 5.36 -23.56
N ASN A 329 15.48 5.40 -24.85
CA ASN A 329 16.36 4.84 -25.86
C ASN A 329 16.40 5.76 -27.08
N LYS A 330 17.11 5.37 -28.13
CA LYS A 330 17.24 6.18 -29.35
C LYS A 330 15.93 6.49 -30.07
N ASP A 331 14.89 5.72 -29.80
CA ASP A 331 13.56 5.85 -30.44
C ASP A 331 12.61 6.73 -29.63
N GLY A 332 13.03 7.21 -28.44
CA GLY A 332 12.26 8.14 -27.62
C GLY A 332 12.12 7.77 -26.15
N LEU A 333 11.14 8.39 -25.50
CA LEU A 333 10.73 8.19 -24.11
C LEU A 333 9.51 7.28 -24.04
N TRP A 334 9.59 6.25 -23.23
CA TRP A 334 8.59 5.21 -23.13
C TRP A 334 8.16 4.97 -21.68
N VAL A 335 6.88 4.76 -21.46
CA VAL A 335 6.33 4.36 -20.16
C VAL A 335 5.50 3.11 -20.31
N GLU A 336 5.51 2.24 -19.28
CA GLU A 336 4.67 1.04 -19.22
C GLU A 336 3.20 1.39 -19.43
N LYS A 337 2.51 0.62 -20.23
CA LYS A 337 1.07 0.76 -20.46
C LYS A 337 0.31 0.14 -19.29
N LEU A 338 -0.24 0.97 -18.43
CA LEU A 338 -1.11 0.55 -17.33
C LEU A 338 -2.58 0.42 -17.80
N ASP A 339 -3.44 -0.15 -16.94
CA ASP A 339 -4.84 -0.42 -17.26
C ASP A 339 -5.69 0.85 -17.19
N GLU A 340 -6.07 1.38 -18.35
CA GLU A 340 -6.92 2.56 -18.49
C GLU A 340 -8.42 2.24 -18.34
N ASN A 341 -8.80 0.96 -18.47
CA ASN A 341 -10.20 0.52 -18.48
C ASN A 341 -10.49 -0.68 -17.54
N PRO A 342 -10.12 -0.60 -16.25
CA PRO A 342 -10.31 -1.71 -15.32
C PRO A 342 -11.78 -2.09 -15.10
N GLY A 343 -12.72 -1.17 -15.35
CA GLY A 343 -14.16 -1.42 -15.28
C GLY A 343 -14.65 -2.54 -16.23
N GLU A 344 -13.92 -2.83 -17.31
CA GLU A 344 -14.24 -3.94 -18.22
C GLU A 344 -14.17 -5.30 -17.53
N LEU A 345 -13.38 -5.42 -16.47
CA LEU A 345 -13.22 -6.65 -15.68
C LEU A 345 -14.38 -6.91 -14.72
N ILE A 346 -15.25 -5.93 -14.51
CA ILE A 346 -16.42 -6.10 -13.63
C ILE A 346 -17.50 -6.87 -14.39
N PRO A 347 -17.96 -8.01 -13.86
CA PRO A 347 -19.08 -8.76 -14.46
C PRO A 347 -20.30 -7.87 -14.70
N VAL A 348 -20.98 -8.06 -15.84
CA VAL A 348 -22.11 -7.19 -16.25
C VAL A 348 -23.21 -7.16 -15.19
N GLU A 349 -23.51 -8.31 -14.58
CA GLU A 349 -24.48 -8.47 -13.52
C GLU A 349 -24.13 -7.69 -12.25
N LEU A 350 -22.84 -7.46 -11.99
CA LEU A 350 -22.36 -6.72 -10.81
C LEU A 350 -22.17 -5.22 -11.08
N ARG A 351 -22.27 -4.78 -12.35
CA ARG A 351 -22.13 -3.34 -12.67
C ARG A 351 -23.27 -2.49 -12.11
N GLN A 352 -24.47 -3.06 -12.11
CA GLN A 352 -25.70 -2.39 -11.64
C GLN A 352 -26.23 -2.97 -10.32
N ALA A 353 -25.64 -4.07 -9.84
CA ALA A 353 -26.05 -4.66 -8.58
C ALA A 353 -25.76 -3.70 -7.43
N GLY A 354 -26.75 -3.47 -6.59
CA GLY A 354 -26.56 -2.88 -5.27
C GLY A 354 -25.65 -3.77 -4.42
N GLU A 355 -25.26 -3.27 -3.26
CA GLU A 355 -24.27 -3.96 -2.39
C GLU A 355 -24.83 -5.23 -1.68
N GLY A 356 -25.99 -5.74 -2.08
CA GLY A 356 -26.69 -6.85 -1.43
C GLY A 356 -27.34 -6.45 -0.11
N GLU A 357 -27.78 -7.42 0.69
CA GLU A 357 -28.31 -7.17 2.02
C GLU A 357 -27.20 -6.65 2.94
N VAL A 358 -27.33 -5.41 3.41
CA VAL A 358 -26.39 -4.73 4.30
C VAL A 358 -27.17 -4.05 5.43
N ILE A 359 -26.62 -4.07 6.63
CA ILE A 359 -27.23 -3.42 7.79
C ILE A 359 -26.95 -1.92 7.72
N SER A 360 -28.02 -1.12 7.58
CA SER A 360 -27.90 0.34 7.58
C SER A 360 -27.93 0.88 9.01
N ILE A 361 -26.94 1.71 9.34
CA ILE A 361 -26.81 2.37 10.65
C ILE A 361 -26.95 3.88 10.44
N ASP A 362 -27.94 4.50 11.09
CA ASP A 362 -28.11 5.95 11.15
C ASP A 362 -27.26 6.53 12.29
N LEU A 363 -26.19 7.22 11.94
CA LEU A 363 -25.23 7.85 12.87
C LEU A 363 -25.70 9.21 13.41
N ASN A 364 -26.83 9.73 12.95
CA ASN A 364 -27.40 10.99 13.44
C ASN A 364 -28.28 10.78 14.69
N ARG A 365 -28.53 9.52 15.06
CA ARG A 365 -29.21 9.17 16.30
C ARG A 365 -28.28 9.43 17.51
N PRO A 366 -28.84 9.60 18.73
CA PRO A 366 -28.02 9.64 19.94
C PRO A 366 -27.05 8.45 20.01
N MET A 367 -25.81 8.69 20.48
CA MET A 367 -24.78 7.65 20.51
C MET A 367 -25.22 6.37 21.24
N GLU A 368 -25.98 6.51 22.32
CA GLU A 368 -26.53 5.36 23.08
C GLU A 368 -27.42 4.47 22.18
N GLU A 369 -28.19 5.06 21.29
CA GLU A 369 -29.05 4.30 20.36
C GLU A 369 -28.20 3.65 19.24
N VAL A 370 -27.14 4.32 18.78
CA VAL A 370 -26.19 3.77 17.80
C VAL A 370 -25.49 2.54 18.39
N LEU A 371 -25.01 2.63 19.62
CA LEU A 371 -24.36 1.52 20.32
C LEU A 371 -25.34 0.35 20.53
N ALA A 372 -26.57 0.63 20.96
CA ALA A 372 -27.60 -0.38 21.12
C ALA A 372 -28.02 -1.07 19.80
N GLU A 373 -27.90 -0.37 18.68
CA GLU A 373 -28.11 -0.96 17.36
C GLU A 373 -26.96 -1.89 16.98
N LEU A 374 -25.70 -1.43 17.16
CA LEU A 374 -24.49 -2.21 16.85
C LEU A 374 -24.41 -3.49 17.70
N ASP A 375 -24.83 -3.45 18.97
CA ASP A 375 -24.83 -4.60 19.90
C ASP A 375 -25.64 -5.81 19.40
N LYS A 376 -26.58 -5.61 18.48
CA LYS A 376 -27.39 -6.67 17.88
C LYS A 376 -26.63 -7.59 16.92
N TYR A 377 -25.48 -7.14 16.43
CA TYR A 377 -24.79 -7.81 15.33
C TYR A 377 -23.40 -8.32 15.75
N PRO A 378 -23.00 -9.53 15.30
CA PRO A 378 -21.70 -10.09 15.63
C PRO A 378 -20.57 -9.42 14.85
N VAL A 379 -19.34 -9.67 15.29
CA VAL A 379 -18.14 -9.29 14.52
C VAL A 379 -18.16 -9.88 13.10
N ALA A 380 -17.52 -9.24 12.15
CA ALA A 380 -17.55 -9.48 10.71
C ALA A 380 -18.86 -9.08 10.00
N THR A 381 -19.86 -8.56 10.69
CA THR A 381 -21.08 -8.02 10.06
C THR A 381 -20.73 -6.80 9.22
N ARG A 382 -21.21 -6.78 7.97
CA ARG A 382 -21.08 -5.65 7.05
C ARG A 382 -22.16 -4.61 7.32
N LEU A 383 -21.75 -3.36 7.37
CA LEU A 383 -22.59 -2.20 7.68
C LEU A 383 -22.54 -1.18 6.54
N SER A 384 -23.64 -0.44 6.37
CA SER A 384 -23.72 0.82 5.61
C SER A 384 -23.97 1.95 6.60
N LEU A 385 -22.99 2.83 6.79
CA LEU A 385 -23.06 3.95 7.73
C LEU A 385 -23.60 5.19 7.04
N ASN A 386 -24.57 5.85 7.67
CA ASN A 386 -25.23 7.05 7.15
C ASN A 386 -25.28 8.14 8.23
N GLY A 387 -24.79 9.34 7.95
CA GLY A 387 -24.80 10.46 8.87
C GLY A 387 -23.42 11.09 9.11
N THR A 388 -23.24 11.70 10.26
CA THR A 388 -22.06 12.48 10.60
C THR A 388 -20.97 11.62 11.26
N ILE A 389 -19.73 11.82 10.81
CA ILE A 389 -18.51 11.20 11.36
C ILE A 389 -17.46 12.29 11.62
N ILE A 390 -16.74 12.20 12.72
CA ILE A 390 -15.59 13.05 13.01
C ILE A 390 -14.33 12.37 12.47
N VAL A 391 -13.46 13.14 11.84
CA VAL A 391 -12.18 12.67 11.30
C VAL A 391 -11.05 13.23 12.14
N GLY A 392 -10.18 12.36 12.63
CA GLY A 392 -8.99 12.75 13.39
C GLY A 392 -8.05 11.57 13.52
N ARG A 393 -6.75 11.84 13.55
CA ARG A 393 -5.73 10.80 13.68
C ARG A 393 -4.59 11.25 14.62
N ASP A 394 -3.35 10.87 14.39
CA ASP A 394 -2.24 10.92 15.33
C ASP A 394 -2.11 12.24 16.11
N ILE A 395 -1.92 13.38 15.42
CA ILE A 395 -1.70 14.67 16.10
C ILE A 395 -3.01 15.16 16.75
N ALA A 396 -4.16 14.95 16.11
CA ALA A 396 -5.44 15.28 16.69
C ALA A 396 -5.69 14.54 18.00
N HIS A 397 -5.39 13.22 18.05
CA HIS A 397 -5.50 12.44 19.28
C HIS A 397 -4.56 12.95 20.38
N ALA A 398 -3.31 13.28 20.03
CA ALA A 398 -2.37 13.86 20.98
C ALA A 398 -2.90 15.18 21.57
N LYS A 399 -3.45 16.07 20.74
CA LYS A 399 -4.05 17.34 21.19
C LYS A 399 -5.26 17.15 22.11
N ILE A 400 -6.15 16.21 21.78
CA ILE A 400 -7.29 15.89 22.65
C ILE A 400 -6.81 15.30 23.98
N LYS A 401 -5.80 14.42 23.96
CA LYS A 401 -5.21 13.87 25.18
C LYS A 401 -4.61 14.97 26.07
N GLU A 402 -3.86 15.92 25.52
CA GLU A 402 -3.31 17.06 26.26
C GLU A 402 -4.42 17.84 26.98
N ARG A 403 -5.57 18.07 26.34
CA ARG A 403 -6.74 18.74 26.94
C ARG A 403 -7.34 17.93 28.08
N LEU A 404 -7.53 16.63 27.89
CA LEU A 404 -8.03 15.74 28.95
C LEU A 404 -7.08 15.70 30.15
N ASP A 405 -5.77 15.60 29.90
CA ASP A 405 -4.75 15.58 30.95
C ASP A 405 -4.71 16.93 31.72
N ALA A 406 -5.08 18.03 31.07
CA ALA A 406 -5.25 19.34 31.69
C ALA A 406 -6.58 19.51 32.47
N GLY A 407 -7.44 18.48 32.47
CA GLY A 407 -8.74 18.48 33.14
C GLY A 407 -9.88 19.11 32.34
N GLU A 408 -9.69 19.37 31.05
CA GLU A 408 -10.76 19.79 30.17
C GLU A 408 -11.71 18.61 29.86
N PRO A 409 -12.99 18.86 29.61
CA PRO A 409 -13.92 17.79 29.24
C PRO A 409 -13.64 17.29 27.82
N MET A 410 -14.02 16.02 27.55
CA MET A 410 -14.05 15.47 26.20
C MET A 410 -14.89 16.36 25.29
N PRO A 411 -14.39 16.73 24.09
CA PRO A 411 -15.16 17.52 23.14
C PRO A 411 -16.50 16.87 22.76
N ASP A 412 -17.56 17.65 22.72
CA ASP A 412 -18.92 17.19 22.46
C ASP A 412 -19.08 16.44 21.15
N TYR A 413 -18.35 16.86 20.11
CA TYR A 413 -18.42 16.18 18.82
C TYR A 413 -17.88 14.73 18.88
N LEU A 414 -16.90 14.43 19.75
CA LEU A 414 -16.40 13.07 19.97
C LEU A 414 -17.33 12.22 20.86
N LYS A 415 -18.20 12.84 21.65
CA LYS A 415 -19.24 12.15 22.40
C LYS A 415 -20.43 11.80 21.52
N LYS A 416 -20.75 12.68 20.56
CA LYS A 416 -21.97 12.59 19.74
C LYS A 416 -21.81 11.74 18.48
N HIS A 417 -20.60 11.64 17.95
CA HIS A 417 -20.34 11.03 16.63
C HIS A 417 -19.19 10.02 16.67
N PRO A 418 -19.22 9.01 15.80
CA PRO A 418 -18.07 8.14 15.57
C PRO A 418 -16.83 8.91 15.14
N ILE A 419 -15.65 8.34 15.41
CA ILE A 419 -14.39 8.88 14.91
C ILE A 419 -13.79 7.99 13.83
N TYR A 420 -13.40 8.61 12.70
CA TYR A 420 -12.73 7.98 11.58
C TYR A 420 -11.26 8.40 11.53
N TYR A 421 -10.36 7.42 11.65
CA TYR A 421 -8.93 7.65 11.55
C TYR A 421 -8.55 7.73 10.08
N ALA A 422 -8.42 8.94 9.58
CA ALA A 422 -8.16 9.18 8.16
C ALA A 422 -7.48 10.52 7.92
N GLY A 423 -6.89 10.66 6.72
CA GLY A 423 -6.31 11.92 6.23
C GLY A 423 -6.40 11.93 4.70
N PRO A 424 -7.27 12.77 4.12
CA PRO A 424 -7.55 12.75 2.69
C PRO A 424 -6.38 13.23 1.84
N ALA A 425 -6.41 12.85 0.56
CA ALA A 425 -5.64 13.51 -0.48
C ALA A 425 -6.26 14.89 -0.78
N LYS A 426 -5.59 15.70 -1.62
CA LYS A 426 -6.09 17.03 -1.99
C LYS A 426 -7.48 16.95 -2.64
N LYS A 427 -8.30 17.91 -2.32
CA LYS A 427 -9.66 18.03 -2.83
C LYS A 427 -9.65 18.58 -4.26
N PRO A 428 -10.21 17.84 -5.25
CA PRO A 428 -10.45 18.39 -6.58
C PRO A 428 -11.50 19.51 -6.58
N GLU A 429 -11.40 20.41 -7.54
CA GLU A 429 -12.42 21.45 -7.73
C GLU A 429 -13.80 20.82 -7.98
N GLY A 430 -14.82 21.38 -7.34
CA GLY A 430 -16.22 20.91 -7.47
C GLY A 430 -16.57 19.61 -6.74
N MET A 431 -15.61 18.95 -6.07
CA MET A 431 -15.86 17.75 -5.27
C MET A 431 -15.89 18.06 -3.77
N PRO A 432 -16.60 17.29 -2.95
CA PRO A 432 -16.60 17.47 -1.49
C PRO A 432 -15.25 17.12 -0.87
N SER A 433 -14.52 16.15 -1.42
CA SER A 433 -13.27 15.62 -0.87
C SER A 433 -12.33 15.11 -1.96
N GLY A 434 -11.03 14.99 -1.65
CA GLY A 434 -10.09 14.13 -2.34
C GLY A 434 -10.23 12.68 -1.89
N SER A 435 -9.44 11.77 -2.45
CA SER A 435 -9.45 10.35 -2.05
C SER A 435 -9.30 10.22 -0.53
N PHE A 436 -10.20 9.46 0.11
CA PHE A 436 -10.41 9.50 1.54
C PHE A 436 -10.53 8.08 2.11
N GLY A 437 -9.40 7.44 2.39
CA GLY A 437 -9.37 6.11 2.95
C GLY A 437 -8.88 6.07 4.41
N PRO A 438 -9.06 4.94 5.09
CA PRO A 438 -8.69 4.78 6.49
C PRO A 438 -7.16 4.73 6.67
N THR A 439 -6.70 5.24 7.81
CA THR A 439 -5.33 5.02 8.28
C THR A 439 -5.25 3.80 9.21
N THR A 440 -4.03 3.33 9.50
CA THR A 440 -3.78 2.20 10.40
C THR A 440 -4.22 2.52 11.82
N ALA A 441 -5.13 1.71 12.35
CA ALA A 441 -5.77 1.92 13.64
C ALA A 441 -4.82 1.83 14.84
N GLY A 442 -3.88 0.88 14.80
CA GLY A 442 -3.00 0.56 15.94
C GLY A 442 -2.16 1.72 16.48
N ARG A 443 -1.96 2.77 15.67
CA ARG A 443 -1.25 3.99 16.12
C ARG A 443 -2.00 4.77 17.19
N MET A 444 -3.33 4.64 17.26
CA MET A 444 -4.19 5.32 18.22
C MET A 444 -4.60 4.45 19.41
N ASP A 445 -4.08 3.22 19.52
CA ASP A 445 -4.50 2.26 20.55
C ASP A 445 -4.34 2.80 21.98
N SER A 446 -3.26 3.53 22.26
CA SER A 446 -2.96 4.07 23.59
C SER A 446 -3.94 5.15 24.07
N TYR A 447 -4.76 5.73 23.19
CA TYR A 447 -5.73 6.77 23.56
C TYR A 447 -7.11 6.20 23.92
N VAL A 448 -7.41 4.97 23.48
CA VAL A 448 -8.79 4.45 23.45
C VAL A 448 -9.42 4.36 24.83
N ASP A 449 -8.74 3.76 25.81
CA ASP A 449 -9.30 3.57 27.17
C ASP A 449 -9.66 4.92 27.82
N GLN A 450 -8.74 5.89 27.79
CA GLN A 450 -8.97 7.23 28.34
C GLN A 450 -10.09 7.97 27.61
N PHE A 451 -10.16 7.86 26.28
CA PHE A 451 -11.16 8.58 25.50
C PHE A 451 -12.56 7.99 25.75
N GLN A 452 -12.68 6.66 25.79
CA GLN A 452 -13.95 5.98 26.08
C GLN A 452 -14.40 6.20 27.53
N GLU A 453 -13.48 6.22 28.50
CA GLU A 453 -13.78 6.57 29.88
C GLU A 453 -14.35 8.01 30.00
N ALA A 454 -13.88 8.94 29.18
CA ALA A 454 -14.41 10.29 29.09
C ALA A 454 -15.68 10.41 28.23
N GLY A 455 -16.24 9.30 27.76
CA GLY A 455 -17.48 9.21 26.98
C GLY A 455 -17.31 9.58 25.50
N GLY A 456 -16.10 9.68 24.98
CA GLY A 456 -15.82 9.97 23.56
C GLY A 456 -15.28 8.76 22.81
N SER A 457 -15.24 8.86 21.48
CA SER A 457 -14.69 7.82 20.60
C SER A 457 -15.30 6.41 20.84
N MET A 458 -16.58 6.37 21.20
CA MET A 458 -17.28 5.11 21.50
C MET A 458 -17.38 4.20 20.27
N VAL A 459 -17.42 4.78 19.07
CA VAL A 459 -17.35 4.07 17.80
C VAL A 459 -16.17 4.59 17.01
N MET A 460 -15.19 3.72 16.77
CA MET A 460 -13.96 4.03 16.03
C MET A 460 -14.01 3.36 14.67
N ILE A 461 -13.60 4.06 13.60
CA ILE A 461 -13.55 3.56 12.24
C ILE A 461 -12.13 3.70 11.71
N ALA A 462 -11.50 2.62 11.26
CA ALA A 462 -10.14 2.64 10.71
C ALA A 462 -9.84 1.34 9.95
N LYS A 463 -8.57 1.03 9.72
CA LYS A 463 -8.13 -0.24 9.12
C LYS A 463 -7.12 -0.98 9.98
N GLY A 464 -7.11 -2.30 9.83
CA GLY A 464 -6.12 -3.18 10.46
C GLY A 464 -6.53 -3.68 11.83
N ASN A 465 -5.75 -4.64 12.33
CA ASN A 465 -5.93 -5.21 13.65
C ASN A 465 -5.48 -4.24 14.75
N ARG A 466 -6.06 -4.40 15.94
CA ARG A 466 -5.77 -3.61 17.13
C ARG A 466 -5.11 -4.45 18.23
N SER A 467 -4.53 -3.78 19.21
CA SER A 467 -3.98 -4.44 20.41
C SER A 467 -5.07 -4.90 21.38
N GLN A 468 -4.71 -5.77 22.33
CA GLN A 468 -5.64 -6.27 23.37
C GLN A 468 -6.26 -5.14 24.18
N GLN A 469 -5.49 -4.09 24.49
CA GLN A 469 -6.00 -2.95 25.26
C GLN A 469 -7.24 -2.29 24.63
N VAL A 470 -7.38 -2.30 23.30
CA VAL A 470 -8.57 -1.76 22.64
C VAL A 470 -9.78 -2.68 22.81
N THR A 471 -9.57 -4.00 22.69
CA THR A 471 -10.63 -4.98 22.96
C THR A 471 -11.12 -4.86 24.42
N ASP A 472 -10.20 -4.72 25.36
CA ASP A 472 -10.52 -4.56 26.78
C ASP A 472 -11.25 -3.24 27.06
N ALA A 473 -10.82 -2.13 26.43
CA ALA A 473 -11.49 -0.83 26.55
C ALA A 473 -12.91 -0.87 25.98
N CYS A 474 -13.10 -1.45 24.77
CA CYS A 474 -14.43 -1.61 24.19
C CYS A 474 -15.36 -2.43 25.10
N HIS A 475 -14.86 -3.52 25.69
CA HIS A 475 -15.62 -4.32 26.64
C HIS A 475 -15.96 -3.57 27.93
N LYS A 476 -14.99 -2.83 28.48
CA LYS A 476 -15.14 -2.06 29.72
C LYS A 476 -16.12 -0.89 29.60
N HIS A 477 -16.10 -0.21 28.47
CA HIS A 477 -16.83 1.05 28.26
C HIS A 477 -18.03 0.93 27.32
N GLY A 478 -18.26 -0.24 26.69
CA GLY A 478 -19.34 -0.45 25.74
C GLY A 478 -19.07 0.13 24.35
N GLY A 479 -17.81 0.19 23.94
CA GLY A 479 -17.41 0.76 22.65
C GLY A 479 -17.28 -0.26 21.53
N PHE A 480 -17.09 0.24 20.29
CA PHE A 480 -16.95 -0.56 19.08
C PHE A 480 -15.78 -0.09 18.24
N TYR A 481 -15.10 -1.03 17.58
CA TYR A 481 -14.19 -0.76 16.50
C TYR A 481 -14.72 -1.33 15.20
N LEU A 482 -14.90 -0.46 14.20
CA LEU A 482 -15.36 -0.79 12.87
C LEU A 482 -14.19 -0.71 11.88
N GLY A 483 -14.08 -1.71 11.01
CA GLY A 483 -13.12 -1.70 9.92
C GLY A 483 -13.67 -1.02 8.67
N SER A 484 -12.93 -0.09 8.10
CA SER A 484 -13.16 0.43 6.76
C SER A 484 -12.19 -0.23 5.78
N ILE A 485 -12.60 -0.39 4.50
CA ILE A 485 -11.75 -1.03 3.50
C ILE A 485 -10.51 -0.17 3.23
N GLY A 486 -9.34 -0.76 3.43
CA GLY A 486 -8.07 -0.11 3.11
C GLY A 486 -7.67 -0.34 1.65
N GLY A 487 -7.11 0.66 1.01
CA GLY A 487 -6.73 0.67 -0.40
C GLY A 487 -7.64 1.55 -1.24
N PRO A 488 -8.91 1.18 -1.50
CA PRO A 488 -9.80 1.95 -2.35
C PRO A 488 -10.32 3.22 -1.66
N ALA A 489 -9.72 4.35 -1.98
CA ALA A 489 -10.06 5.65 -1.38
C ALA A 489 -10.80 6.61 -2.33
N ALA A 490 -10.63 6.45 -3.63
CA ALA A 490 -11.32 7.26 -4.63
C ALA A 490 -12.83 7.01 -4.61
N ILE A 491 -13.25 5.76 -4.47
CA ILE A 491 -14.68 5.38 -4.41
C ILE A 491 -15.37 5.96 -3.17
N LEU A 492 -14.71 5.97 -2.01
CA LEU A 492 -15.27 6.56 -0.79
C LEU A 492 -15.49 8.07 -0.97
N ALA A 493 -14.49 8.77 -1.53
CA ALA A 493 -14.61 10.19 -1.81
C ALA A 493 -15.74 10.52 -2.79
N LYS A 494 -15.90 9.68 -3.83
CA LYS A 494 -16.90 9.93 -4.88
C LYS A 494 -18.31 9.53 -4.47
N ASN A 495 -18.47 8.39 -3.80
CA ASN A 495 -19.78 7.78 -3.57
C ASN A 495 -20.31 8.04 -2.16
N SER A 496 -19.47 8.00 -1.15
CA SER A 496 -19.92 7.99 0.26
C SER A 496 -19.80 9.35 0.94
N ILE A 497 -18.76 10.14 0.68
CA ILE A 497 -18.55 11.42 1.36
C ILE A 497 -19.31 12.52 0.65
N LYS A 498 -20.25 13.16 1.34
CA LYS A 498 -21.13 14.21 0.79
C LYS A 498 -20.72 15.61 1.19
N ASN A 499 -20.17 15.78 2.40
CA ASN A 499 -19.73 17.05 2.93
C ASN A 499 -18.45 16.90 3.76
N VAL A 500 -17.62 17.92 3.80
CA VAL A 500 -16.40 18.00 4.61
C VAL A 500 -16.28 19.39 5.19
N GLU A 501 -16.25 19.48 6.51
CA GLU A 501 -16.16 20.72 7.28
C GLU A 501 -14.97 20.64 8.24
N LEU A 502 -14.14 21.68 8.29
CA LEU A 502 -13.04 21.79 9.23
C LEU A 502 -13.59 22.23 10.59
N LEU A 503 -13.28 21.46 11.66
CA LEU A 503 -13.72 21.78 13.03
C LEU A 503 -12.64 22.45 13.87
N GLU A 504 -11.48 21.80 14.00
CA GLU A 504 -10.40 22.28 14.88
C GLU A 504 -9.02 22.04 14.25
N TYR A 505 -8.03 22.83 14.66
CA TYR A 505 -6.61 22.72 14.31
C TYR A 505 -6.32 22.86 12.80
N PRO A 506 -6.78 23.97 12.15
CA PRO A 506 -6.56 24.19 10.73
C PRO A 506 -5.08 24.20 10.32
N GLU A 507 -4.19 24.58 11.23
CA GLU A 507 -2.74 24.59 11.04
C GLU A 507 -2.13 23.20 10.84
N LEU A 508 -2.84 22.15 11.24
CA LEU A 508 -2.38 20.76 11.09
C LEU A 508 -2.68 20.17 9.71
N GLY A 509 -3.39 20.90 8.86
CA GLY A 509 -3.73 20.44 7.51
C GLY A 509 -4.47 19.10 7.52
N MET A 510 -3.89 18.03 6.93
CA MET A 510 -4.54 16.72 6.91
C MET A 510 -4.65 16.03 8.29
N GLU A 511 -3.94 16.53 9.30
CA GLU A 511 -4.02 16.08 10.69
C GLU A 511 -5.02 16.89 11.53
N ALA A 512 -5.69 17.88 10.93
CA ALA A 512 -6.76 18.64 11.55
C ALA A 512 -7.94 17.74 11.93
N ILE A 513 -8.85 18.27 12.73
CA ILE A 513 -10.13 17.61 13.04
C ILE A 513 -11.18 18.10 12.06
N TRP A 514 -11.78 17.15 11.35
CA TRP A 514 -12.81 17.39 10.36
C TRP A 514 -14.12 16.74 10.77
N LYS A 515 -15.21 17.28 10.28
CA LYS A 515 -16.54 16.68 10.30
C LYS A 515 -16.92 16.32 8.87
N ILE A 516 -17.36 15.10 8.65
CA ILE A 516 -17.85 14.64 7.36
C ILE A 516 -19.26 14.10 7.48
N ASP A 517 -20.07 14.31 6.45
CA ASP A 517 -21.35 13.65 6.31
C ASP A 517 -21.24 12.57 5.23
N VAL A 518 -21.71 11.37 5.56
CA VAL A 518 -21.58 10.20 4.69
C VAL A 518 -22.93 9.56 4.39
N GLU A 519 -23.02 8.93 3.22
CA GLU A 519 -24.09 8.04 2.80
C GLU A 519 -23.47 6.74 2.29
N ASP A 520 -24.08 5.63 2.66
CA ASP A 520 -23.67 4.28 2.27
C ASP A 520 -22.16 4.04 2.45
N PHE A 521 -21.62 4.51 3.58
CA PHE A 521 -20.22 4.32 3.90
C PHE A 521 -19.99 2.88 4.40
N PRO A 522 -19.21 2.04 3.69
CA PRO A 522 -19.04 0.64 4.03
C PRO A 522 -18.14 0.46 5.24
N ALA A 523 -18.58 -0.34 6.21
CA ALA A 523 -17.81 -0.71 7.38
C ALA A 523 -18.10 -2.14 7.84
N PHE A 524 -17.26 -2.67 8.73
CA PHE A 524 -17.39 -4.01 9.30
C PHE A 524 -17.17 -3.96 10.81
N ILE A 525 -17.98 -4.65 11.61
CA ILE A 525 -17.71 -4.76 13.05
C ILE A 525 -16.49 -5.64 13.26
N LEU A 526 -15.43 -5.10 13.86
CA LEU A 526 -14.17 -5.82 14.10
C LEU A 526 -13.92 -6.09 15.59
N VAL A 527 -14.31 -5.16 16.48
CA VAL A 527 -14.32 -5.36 17.93
C VAL A 527 -15.66 -4.85 18.45
N ASP A 528 -16.31 -5.64 19.29
CA ASP A 528 -17.59 -5.29 19.92
C ASP A 528 -17.44 -5.00 21.42
N ASP A 529 -18.53 -4.54 22.01
CA ASP A 529 -18.67 -4.23 23.44
C ASP A 529 -18.67 -5.46 24.36
N LYS A 530 -18.76 -6.68 23.79
CA LYS A 530 -18.69 -7.95 24.50
C LYS A 530 -17.26 -8.49 24.62
N GLY A 531 -16.28 -7.78 24.04
CA GLY A 531 -14.89 -8.21 24.01
C GLY A 531 -14.57 -9.22 22.91
N ASN A 532 -15.46 -9.37 21.92
CA ASN A 532 -15.15 -10.14 20.74
C ASN A 532 -14.25 -9.35 19.81
N ASP A 533 -13.21 -10.01 19.31
CA ASP A 533 -12.24 -9.45 18.37
C ASP A 533 -12.15 -10.36 17.15
N PHE A 534 -12.55 -9.83 15.99
CA PHE A 534 -12.56 -10.55 14.73
C PHE A 534 -11.21 -11.22 14.45
N PHE A 535 -10.09 -10.51 14.65
CA PHE A 535 -8.76 -11.04 14.33
C PHE A 535 -8.33 -12.19 15.25
N LYS A 536 -8.86 -12.26 16.47
CA LYS A 536 -8.60 -13.36 17.41
C LYS A 536 -9.50 -14.56 17.18
N GLN A 537 -10.65 -14.37 16.54
CA GLN A 537 -11.60 -15.44 16.22
C GLN A 537 -11.32 -16.11 14.88
N ILE A 538 -10.40 -15.55 14.08
CA ILE A 538 -10.02 -16.14 12.80
C ILE A 538 -9.41 -17.52 13.01
N LYS A 539 -9.95 -18.48 12.23
CA LYS A 539 -9.43 -19.84 12.17
C LYS A 539 -8.86 -20.12 10.80
N PRO A 540 -7.80 -20.95 10.73
CA PRO A 540 -7.35 -21.48 9.44
C PRO A 540 -8.50 -22.11 8.67
N ARG A 541 -8.55 -21.89 7.36
CA ARG A 541 -9.60 -22.42 6.48
C ARG A 541 -9.55 -23.95 6.38
N CYS A 542 -8.34 -24.51 6.47
CA CYS A 542 -8.09 -25.95 6.48
C CYS A 542 -7.35 -26.31 7.78
N PRO A 543 -8.06 -26.80 8.83
CA PRO A 543 -7.38 -27.26 10.05
C PRO A 543 -6.61 -28.55 9.76
N GLY A 544 -5.32 -28.44 9.47
CA GLY A 544 -4.44 -29.60 9.19
C GLY A 544 -3.71 -29.53 7.85
N CYS A 545 -3.89 -28.46 7.09
CA CYS A 545 -3.05 -28.19 5.90
C CYS A 545 -1.75 -27.50 6.26
#